data_f41793f6d2d61647fad52d4a474c7433
#
_entry.id   f41793f6d2d61647fad52d4a474c7433
#
_cell.length_a   1.000
_cell.length_b   1.000
_cell.length_c   1.000
_cell.angle_alpha   90.00
_cell.angle_beta   90.00
_cell.angle_gamma   90.00
#
_symmetry.space_group_name_H-M   'P 1'
#
loop_
_entity.id
_entity.type
_entity.pdbx_description
1 polymer ?
#
loop_
_entity_poly.entity_id
_entity_poly.type
_entity_poly.pdbx_seq_one_letter_code
_entity_poly.pdbx_strand_id
1 'polypeptide(L)'
;WYQAILEARPDWAGLIALHHGSLDRTVREWVELAIKDGRLKSVVCTSSLDLGVDFLPVQRVFQIGSPKGVARLMQRAGRSGHAPGRPSRVTIVPTHSLELVESAAAQDAIAARRIEPRYSPCKPLDVLVQHLVTVALGGGFAEQQLFQEVRTTFAYRDLSVEQWQWALAFVEHGGSSLTAYPDYRRAIPDENGIWHVPDAHLARRHRMSIGTIVSDASMSLKFWSKGGSGKSLGTVEESFIARMKPGDHLLFGGRLLELVRVHQMVAYVRPGKGKKATVPRWNGGRMPLSSELANAFVDRMVAAAEGNFDGPEMQLVKPLLDVQIKWSALPTRDSLLAEYMQSREGWHFFLYPYAGRNVHLGLASLLAWRLGRIQPNTFSIAVNDYGLELLSATPIDWIKHIERDLFSDNDLLADIIQSLNVGELAQRRFREIARISGLIFSGGPHAPKSTRQLQASSKLFYDVFRSYDAENLLLNQAQDEVLQQELDITRLTAALALMRSKQLNLQRIERPTPFAFPLLVERFRESFSSEKLADRISRMVADLEKAAGNGGIEVNQDLQARAQFGVSEPKPGKRKRVTKDGSPMVNRPRRKSAF
;
A
#
# COMPACT_ATOMS: atom_id res chain seq x y z
N TRP A 1 -2.37 13.67 11.80
CA TRP A 1 -1.21 14.53 12.08
C TRP A 1 -1.52 16.02 11.83
N TYR A 2 -2.06 16.40 10.69
CA TYR A 2 -2.35 17.81 10.41
C TYR A 2 -3.23 18.47 11.51
N GLN A 3 -4.33 17.80 11.87
CA GLN A 3 -5.22 18.30 12.94
C GLN A 3 -4.54 18.29 14.30
N ALA A 4 -3.86 17.20 14.67
CA ALA A 4 -3.17 17.10 15.94
C ALA A 4 -2.06 18.17 16.13
N ILE A 5 -1.35 18.50 15.04
CA ILE A 5 -0.36 19.59 15.08
C ILE A 5 -1.06 20.95 15.28
N LEU A 6 -2.19 21.21 14.60
CA LEU A 6 -2.93 22.45 14.77
C LEU A 6 -3.58 22.58 16.17
N GLU A 7 -4.01 21.47 16.76
CA GLU A 7 -4.51 21.43 18.14
C GLU A 7 -3.38 21.73 19.13
N ALA A 8 -2.18 21.16 18.93
CA ALA A 8 -1.01 21.41 19.76
C ALA A 8 -0.39 22.80 19.54
N ARG A 9 -0.47 23.32 18.31
CA ARG A 9 0.10 24.60 17.89
C ARG A 9 -0.91 25.41 17.08
N PRO A 10 -1.93 26.01 17.74
CA PRO A 10 -2.92 26.86 17.08
C PRO A 10 -2.31 28.08 16.37
N ASP A 11 -1.14 28.54 16.85
CA ASP A 11 -0.34 29.62 16.25
C ASP A 11 0.22 29.25 14.85
N TRP A 12 0.21 27.98 14.46
CA TRP A 12 0.63 27.53 13.12
C TRP A 12 -0.52 27.52 12.10
N ALA A 13 -1.70 27.99 12.46
CA ALA A 13 -2.80 28.16 11.50
C ALA A 13 -2.35 29.06 10.33
N GLY A 14 -2.46 28.55 9.11
CA GLY A 14 -1.96 29.21 7.89
C GLY A 14 -0.46 28.98 7.57
N LEU A 15 0.31 28.40 8.50
CA LEU A 15 1.73 28.07 8.31
C LEU A 15 1.96 26.56 8.12
N ILE A 16 0.90 25.75 8.17
CA ILE A 16 0.92 24.31 7.93
C ILE A 16 -0.02 23.97 6.79
N ALA A 17 0.38 23.05 5.93
CA ALA A 17 -0.43 22.60 4.79
C ALA A 17 -0.46 21.07 4.68
N LEU A 18 -1.43 20.59 3.90
CA LEU A 18 -1.54 19.19 3.47
C LEU A 18 -1.11 19.04 2.02
N HIS A 19 -0.39 17.96 1.69
CA HIS A 19 -0.09 17.61 0.32
C HIS A 19 -0.24 16.10 0.09
N HIS A 20 -1.16 15.71 -0.79
CA HIS A 20 -1.29 14.34 -1.28
C HIS A 20 -1.87 14.32 -2.69
N GLY A 21 -1.60 13.25 -3.45
CA GLY A 21 -1.93 13.14 -4.88
C GLY A 21 -3.41 13.34 -5.23
N SER A 22 -4.32 13.09 -4.27
CA SER A 22 -5.77 13.22 -4.48
C SER A 22 -6.31 14.64 -4.27
N LEU A 23 -5.51 15.57 -3.74
CA LEU A 23 -5.92 16.97 -3.65
C LEU A 23 -6.01 17.60 -5.04
N ASP A 24 -6.86 18.63 -5.15
CA ASP A 24 -6.94 19.43 -6.35
C ASP A 24 -5.56 19.95 -6.79
N ARG A 25 -5.31 19.96 -8.09
CA ARG A 25 -4.00 20.32 -8.67
C ARG A 25 -3.56 21.72 -8.25
N THR A 26 -4.47 22.68 -8.29
CA THR A 26 -4.16 24.08 -7.93
C THR A 26 -3.76 24.22 -6.46
N VAL A 27 -4.36 23.42 -5.57
CA VAL A 27 -3.97 23.38 -4.15
C VAL A 27 -2.59 22.80 -3.98
N ARG A 28 -2.26 21.72 -4.69
CA ARG A 28 -0.92 21.09 -4.64
C ARG A 28 0.16 22.04 -5.14
N GLU A 29 -0.04 22.66 -6.30
CA GLU A 29 0.86 23.65 -6.88
C GLU A 29 1.08 24.85 -5.93
N TRP A 30 0.02 25.31 -5.30
CA TRP A 30 0.12 26.36 -4.28
C TRP A 30 1.00 25.94 -3.09
N VAL A 31 0.82 24.72 -2.56
CA VAL A 31 1.62 24.19 -1.44
C VAL A 31 3.09 24.08 -1.85
N GLU A 32 3.37 23.56 -3.04
CA GLU A 32 4.74 23.42 -3.58
C GLU A 32 5.43 24.78 -3.70
N LEU A 33 4.74 25.79 -4.24
CA LEU A 33 5.26 27.16 -4.31
C LEU A 33 5.46 27.77 -2.90
N ALA A 34 4.50 27.57 -2.00
CA ALA A 34 4.58 28.09 -0.64
C ALA A 34 5.72 27.46 0.18
N ILE A 35 6.10 26.19 -0.10
CA ILE A 35 7.30 25.57 0.47
C ILE A 35 8.55 26.26 -0.11
N LYS A 36 8.63 26.41 -1.44
CA LYS A 36 9.79 27.05 -2.11
C LYS A 36 10.03 28.48 -1.62
N ASP A 37 8.97 29.22 -1.39
CA ASP A 37 9.02 30.60 -0.89
C ASP A 37 9.28 30.68 0.63
N GLY A 38 9.38 29.54 1.33
CA GLY A 38 9.58 29.52 2.79
C GLY A 38 8.38 30.04 3.60
N ARG A 39 7.18 30.12 2.99
CA ARG A 39 5.96 30.62 3.66
C ARG A 39 5.34 29.60 4.60
N LEU A 40 5.67 28.31 4.46
CA LEU A 40 5.17 27.24 5.30
C LEU A 40 6.23 26.78 6.31
N LYS A 41 5.83 26.57 7.55
CA LYS A 41 6.67 25.95 8.58
C LYS A 41 6.69 24.45 8.50
N SER A 42 5.57 23.84 8.08
CA SER A 42 5.45 22.39 7.99
C SER A 42 4.44 21.98 6.91
N VAL A 43 4.69 20.85 6.27
CA VAL A 43 3.75 20.19 5.36
C VAL A 43 3.58 18.75 5.76
N VAL A 44 2.33 18.35 5.99
CA VAL A 44 1.96 16.95 6.20
C VAL A 44 1.63 16.34 4.85
N CYS A 45 2.41 15.37 4.42
CA CYS A 45 2.26 14.75 3.10
C CYS A 45 2.28 13.22 3.16
N THR A 46 1.79 12.62 2.11
CA THR A 46 2.04 11.21 1.77
C THR A 46 3.32 11.12 0.92
N SER A 47 3.53 10.01 0.21
CA SER A 47 4.64 9.87 -0.75
C SER A 47 4.61 10.86 -1.94
N SER A 48 3.64 11.74 -1.99
CA SER A 48 3.46 12.71 -3.07
C SER A 48 4.58 13.75 -3.22
N LEU A 49 5.43 13.88 -2.20
CA LEU A 49 6.64 14.73 -2.21
C LEU A 49 7.95 13.91 -2.16
N ASP A 50 7.87 12.58 -2.28
CA ASP A 50 9.06 11.72 -2.29
C ASP A 50 9.93 11.95 -3.53
N LEU A 51 9.33 12.32 -4.68
CA LEU A 51 9.99 12.45 -5.98
C LEU A 51 9.72 13.81 -6.65
N GLY A 52 10.68 14.27 -7.45
CA GLY A 52 10.47 15.26 -8.52
C GLY A 52 10.41 16.74 -8.11
N VAL A 53 10.68 17.11 -6.87
CA VAL A 53 10.61 18.52 -6.44
C VAL A 53 11.80 18.89 -5.56
N ASP A 54 12.47 20.00 -5.91
CA ASP A 54 13.56 20.57 -5.13
C ASP A 54 12.99 21.61 -4.16
N PHE A 55 13.10 21.31 -2.88
CA PHE A 55 12.65 22.20 -1.80
C PHE A 55 13.86 22.74 -1.03
N LEU A 56 14.45 23.82 -1.51
CA LEU A 56 15.61 24.47 -0.87
C LEU A 56 15.40 24.82 0.63
N PRO A 57 14.21 25.26 1.10
CA PRO A 57 14.03 25.65 2.49
C PRO A 57 13.79 24.50 3.46
N VAL A 58 13.58 23.26 2.99
CA VAL A 58 13.28 22.15 3.90
C VAL A 58 14.52 21.74 4.68
N GLN A 59 14.48 21.90 5.99
CA GLN A 59 15.61 21.62 6.89
C GLN A 59 15.59 20.20 7.43
N ARG A 60 14.41 19.59 7.58
CA ARG A 60 14.24 18.27 8.17
C ARG A 60 13.00 17.58 7.64
N VAL A 61 13.11 16.27 7.41
CA VAL A 61 11.99 15.38 7.14
C VAL A 61 11.67 14.56 8.39
N PHE A 62 10.40 14.46 8.74
CA PHE A 62 9.91 13.54 9.76
C PHE A 62 9.26 12.35 9.07
N GLN A 63 9.88 11.18 9.21
CA GLN A 63 9.35 9.92 8.72
C GLN A 63 8.46 9.30 9.79
N ILE A 64 7.15 9.39 9.62
CA ILE A 64 6.19 8.78 10.54
C ILE A 64 5.99 7.32 10.19
N GLY A 65 6.24 6.44 11.15
CA GLY A 65 6.17 5.00 10.97
C GLY A 65 7.33 4.42 10.16
N SER A 66 7.24 3.14 9.83
CA SER A 66 8.25 2.42 9.06
C SER A 66 8.47 2.99 7.66
N PRO A 67 9.71 3.21 7.21
CA PRO A 67 10.00 3.62 5.84
C PRO A 67 9.80 2.49 4.82
N LYS A 68 9.73 1.23 5.27
CA LYS A 68 9.63 -0.02 4.50
C LYS A 68 10.85 -0.33 3.63
N GLY A 69 11.83 0.54 3.58
CA GLY A 69 13.08 0.32 2.85
C GLY A 69 14.08 1.44 3.05
N VAL A 70 15.36 1.10 2.87
CA VAL A 70 16.51 2.00 3.06
C VAL A 70 16.57 3.06 1.95
N ALA A 71 16.41 2.65 0.68
CA ALA A 71 16.43 3.57 -0.47
C ALA A 71 15.35 4.64 -0.34
N ARG A 72 14.15 4.25 0.10
CA ARG A 72 13.04 5.19 0.30
C ARG A 72 13.33 6.17 1.43
N LEU A 73 13.91 5.70 2.53
CA LEU A 73 14.32 6.56 3.63
C LEU A 73 15.35 7.60 3.16
N MET A 74 16.34 7.17 2.38
CA MET A 74 17.36 8.05 1.80
C MET A 74 16.77 9.05 0.80
N GLN A 75 15.84 8.63 -0.06
CA GLN A 75 15.14 9.52 -0.98
C GLN A 75 14.40 10.64 -0.22
N ARG A 76 13.71 10.28 0.88
CA ARG A 76 13.02 11.25 1.74
C ARG A 76 13.99 12.16 2.46
N ALA A 77 15.07 11.61 3.00
CA ALA A 77 16.14 12.41 3.61
C ALA A 77 16.67 13.46 2.63
N GLY A 78 16.87 13.10 1.36
CA GLY A 78 17.29 13.98 0.29
C GLY A 78 16.33 15.12 -0.06
N ARG A 79 15.10 15.14 0.49
CA ARG A 79 14.22 16.32 0.38
C ARG A 79 14.61 17.43 1.35
N SER A 80 15.50 17.17 2.30
CA SER A 80 16.03 18.16 3.24
C SER A 80 17.49 18.50 2.94
N GLY A 81 17.92 19.71 3.31
CA GLY A 81 19.29 20.14 3.13
C GLY A 81 19.73 20.23 1.67
N HIS A 82 18.82 20.47 0.74
CA HIS A 82 19.05 20.48 -0.70
C HIS A 82 19.87 21.71 -1.16
N ALA A 83 21.03 21.94 -0.54
CA ALA A 83 21.97 22.99 -0.90
C ALA A 83 23.41 22.51 -0.65
N PRO A 84 24.40 22.99 -1.42
CA PRO A 84 25.79 22.61 -1.22
C PRO A 84 26.25 22.85 0.22
N GLY A 85 26.91 21.86 0.81
CA GLY A 85 27.42 21.93 2.19
C GLY A 85 26.38 21.77 3.31
N ARG A 86 25.11 21.53 2.99
CA ARG A 86 24.08 21.25 4.01
C ARG A 86 23.80 19.75 4.11
N PRO A 87 23.84 19.16 5.31
CA PRO A 87 23.49 17.75 5.49
C PRO A 87 21.98 17.52 5.33
N SER A 88 21.60 16.44 4.66
CA SER A 88 20.23 15.93 4.67
C SER A 88 19.89 15.38 6.07
N ARG A 89 18.70 15.72 6.57
CA ARG A 89 18.26 15.32 7.91
C ARG A 89 16.89 14.68 7.86
N VAL A 90 16.82 13.43 8.33
CA VAL A 90 15.56 12.72 8.56
C VAL A 90 15.45 12.29 10.02
N THR A 91 14.26 12.42 10.58
CA THR A 91 13.95 11.92 11.92
C THR A 91 12.84 10.88 11.77
N ILE A 92 13.12 9.65 12.19
CA ILE A 92 12.11 8.58 12.21
C ILE A 92 11.29 8.75 13.49
N VAL A 93 9.96 8.67 13.35
CA VAL A 93 8.99 8.74 14.45
C VAL A 93 8.24 7.40 14.47
N PRO A 94 8.67 6.43 15.29
CA PRO A 94 8.03 5.13 15.39
C PRO A 94 6.57 5.25 15.87
N THR A 95 5.70 4.43 15.32
CA THR A 95 4.27 4.35 15.70
C THR A 95 3.95 3.13 16.55
N HIS A 96 4.86 2.17 16.61
CA HIS A 96 4.82 1.02 17.52
C HIS A 96 6.24 0.53 17.84
N SER A 97 6.36 -0.29 18.88
CA SER A 97 7.65 -0.66 19.47
C SER A 97 8.64 -1.35 18.51
N LEU A 98 8.18 -2.21 17.61
CA LEU A 98 9.08 -2.89 16.66
C LEU A 98 9.65 -1.92 15.61
N GLU A 99 9.00 -0.78 15.35
CA GLU A 99 9.57 0.26 14.50
C GLU A 99 10.78 0.98 15.14
N LEU A 100 10.99 0.85 16.45
CA LEU A 100 12.25 1.25 17.08
C LEU A 100 13.40 0.38 16.59
N VAL A 101 13.20 -0.95 16.55
CA VAL A 101 14.20 -1.88 16.01
C VAL A 101 14.44 -1.61 14.52
N GLU A 102 13.37 -1.36 13.73
CA GLU A 102 13.52 -0.96 12.32
C GLU A 102 14.33 0.34 12.18
N SER A 103 14.16 1.28 13.10
CA SER A 103 14.89 2.56 13.08
C SER A 103 16.39 2.35 13.30
N ALA A 104 16.77 1.54 14.29
CA ALA A 104 18.15 1.14 14.52
C ALA A 104 18.72 0.36 13.32
N ALA A 105 17.95 -0.60 12.80
CA ALA A 105 18.31 -1.40 11.63
C ALA A 105 18.52 -0.55 10.37
N ALA A 106 17.69 0.47 10.17
CA ALA A 106 17.83 1.40 9.04
C ALA A 106 19.13 2.22 9.14
N GLN A 107 19.53 2.64 10.34
CA GLN A 107 20.80 3.33 10.57
C GLN A 107 21.99 2.42 10.21
N ASP A 108 21.97 1.15 10.67
CA ASP A 108 23.02 0.17 10.34
C ASP A 108 23.09 -0.11 8.83
N ALA A 109 21.94 -0.30 8.19
CA ALA A 109 21.89 -0.57 6.76
C ALA A 109 22.43 0.62 5.94
N ILE A 110 22.11 1.87 6.32
CA ILE A 110 22.66 3.07 5.70
C ILE A 110 24.19 3.14 5.90
N ALA A 111 24.67 2.94 7.14
CA ALA A 111 26.09 2.96 7.44
C ALA A 111 26.86 1.90 6.66
N ALA A 112 26.29 0.70 6.52
CA ALA A 112 26.84 -0.42 5.74
C ALA A 112 26.59 -0.28 4.21
N ARG A 113 25.93 0.78 3.74
CA ARG A 113 25.54 0.98 2.33
C ARG A 113 24.71 -0.17 1.75
N ARG A 114 23.94 -0.85 2.59
CA ARG A 114 23.01 -1.90 2.18
C ARG A 114 21.71 -1.23 1.72
N ILE A 115 21.54 -1.09 0.39
CA ILE A 115 20.39 -0.44 -0.24
C ILE A 115 19.73 -1.48 -1.13
N GLU A 116 18.41 -1.60 -1.07
CA GLU A 116 17.64 -2.52 -1.88
C GLU A 116 17.82 -2.26 -3.38
N PRO A 117 18.13 -3.29 -4.17
CA PRO A 117 18.15 -3.19 -5.62
C PRO A 117 16.73 -3.03 -6.15
N ARG A 118 16.59 -2.42 -7.31
CA ARG A 118 15.34 -2.37 -8.03
C ARG A 118 15.47 -3.16 -9.33
N TYR A 119 14.63 -4.15 -9.47
CA TYR A 119 14.57 -4.96 -10.69
C TYR A 119 13.65 -4.27 -11.70
N SER A 120 14.14 -4.08 -12.91
CA SER A 120 13.34 -3.60 -14.03
C SER A 120 12.42 -4.73 -14.53
N PRO A 121 11.18 -4.42 -14.95
CA PRO A 121 10.35 -5.39 -15.64
C PRO A 121 11.09 -5.98 -16.85
N CYS A 122 10.98 -7.29 -17.03
CA CYS A 122 11.54 -7.97 -18.19
C CYS A 122 10.44 -8.22 -19.20
N LYS A 123 10.65 -7.77 -20.44
CA LYS A 123 9.77 -7.98 -21.60
C LYS A 123 8.29 -7.67 -21.35
N PRO A 124 7.92 -6.46 -20.86
CA PRO A 124 6.51 -6.11 -20.68
C PRO A 124 5.84 -5.94 -22.05
N LEU A 125 5.14 -6.99 -22.52
CA LEU A 125 4.59 -7.07 -23.87
C LEU A 125 3.44 -6.07 -24.11
N ASP A 126 2.69 -5.71 -23.09
CA ASP A 126 1.68 -4.64 -23.14
C ASP A 126 2.28 -3.29 -23.47
N VAL A 127 3.45 -2.98 -22.89
CA VAL A 127 4.22 -1.77 -23.19
C VAL A 127 4.81 -1.82 -24.58
N LEU A 128 5.35 -2.98 -25.01
CA LEU A 128 5.85 -3.19 -26.38
C LEU A 128 4.76 -2.92 -27.41
N VAL A 129 3.58 -3.53 -27.23
CA VAL A 129 2.42 -3.34 -28.09
C VAL A 129 2.00 -1.85 -28.15
N GLN A 130 1.99 -1.15 -27.01
CA GLN A 130 1.71 0.29 -26.99
C GLN A 130 2.79 1.08 -27.73
N HIS A 131 4.05 0.72 -27.59
CA HIS A 131 5.18 1.36 -28.25
C HIS A 131 5.11 1.19 -29.78
N LEU A 132 4.82 -0.02 -30.29
CA LEU A 132 4.64 -0.26 -31.71
C LEU A 132 3.60 0.67 -32.34
N VAL A 133 2.44 0.81 -31.71
CA VAL A 133 1.38 1.74 -32.19
C VAL A 133 1.84 3.19 -32.09
N THR A 134 2.63 3.54 -31.07
CA THR A 134 3.16 4.90 -30.91
C THR A 134 4.13 5.27 -32.05
N VAL A 135 5.04 4.36 -32.40
CA VAL A 135 6.00 4.58 -33.49
C VAL A 135 5.29 4.58 -34.85
N ALA A 136 4.34 3.67 -35.05
CA ALA A 136 3.48 3.63 -36.25
C ALA A 136 2.74 4.96 -36.46
N LEU A 137 2.29 5.59 -35.38
CA LEU A 137 1.61 6.89 -35.40
C LEU A 137 2.60 8.07 -35.61
N GLY A 138 3.86 7.90 -35.26
CA GLY A 138 4.92 8.92 -35.36
C GLY A 138 5.55 9.05 -36.74
N GLY A 139 5.12 8.27 -37.73
CA GLY A 139 5.64 8.28 -39.10
C GLY A 139 5.86 6.89 -39.69
N GLY A 140 5.56 5.85 -38.93
CA GLY A 140 5.73 4.46 -39.33
C GLY A 140 7.09 3.87 -38.95
N PHE A 141 7.22 2.54 -39.13
CA PHE A 141 8.47 1.82 -38.88
C PHE A 141 8.62 0.62 -39.78
N ALA A 142 9.88 0.31 -40.13
CA ALA A 142 10.25 -0.97 -40.73
C ALA A 142 10.49 -2.01 -39.62
N GLU A 143 9.91 -3.20 -39.81
CA GLU A 143 9.89 -4.28 -38.81
C GLU A 143 11.27 -4.59 -38.24
N GLN A 144 12.21 -4.94 -39.10
CA GLN A 144 13.54 -5.39 -38.70
C GLN A 144 14.36 -4.30 -37.99
N GLN A 145 14.22 -3.05 -38.45
CA GLN A 145 14.91 -1.92 -37.84
C GLN A 145 14.43 -1.68 -36.41
N LEU A 146 13.12 -1.63 -36.21
CA LEU A 146 12.54 -1.39 -34.88
C LEU A 146 12.79 -2.57 -33.93
N PHE A 147 12.78 -3.81 -34.43
CA PHE A 147 13.14 -4.99 -33.63
C PHE A 147 14.56 -4.89 -33.07
N GLN A 148 15.52 -4.51 -33.90
CA GLN A 148 16.90 -4.32 -33.43
C GLN A 148 17.00 -3.18 -32.44
N GLU A 149 16.35 -2.03 -32.70
CA GLU A 149 16.34 -0.88 -31.81
C GLU A 149 15.76 -1.23 -30.42
N VAL A 150 14.60 -1.88 -30.37
CA VAL A 150 13.95 -2.30 -29.12
C VAL A 150 14.86 -3.21 -28.29
N ARG A 151 15.59 -4.13 -28.92
CA ARG A 151 16.52 -5.03 -28.24
C ARG A 151 17.78 -4.36 -27.70
N THR A 152 18.08 -3.14 -28.06
CA THR A 152 19.17 -2.36 -27.41
C THR A 152 18.80 -1.94 -25.98
N THR A 153 17.51 -1.96 -25.63
CA THR A 153 17.04 -1.59 -24.30
C THR A 153 17.20 -2.75 -23.31
N PHE A 154 17.43 -2.43 -22.03
CA PHE A 154 17.58 -3.43 -20.98
C PHE A 154 16.35 -4.35 -20.86
N ALA A 155 15.14 -3.79 -20.95
CA ALA A 155 13.90 -4.54 -20.76
C ALA A 155 13.66 -5.59 -21.87
N TYR A 156 14.11 -5.33 -23.10
CA TYR A 156 13.81 -6.18 -24.26
C TYR A 156 15.07 -6.84 -24.89
N ARG A 157 16.24 -6.77 -24.27
CA ARG A 157 17.47 -7.38 -24.81
C ARG A 157 17.32 -8.86 -25.14
N ASP A 158 16.49 -9.57 -24.35
CA ASP A 158 16.23 -11.00 -24.50
C ASP A 158 14.88 -11.29 -25.20
N LEU A 159 14.32 -10.29 -25.92
CA LEU A 159 13.09 -10.45 -26.68
C LEU A 159 13.34 -11.43 -27.83
N SER A 160 12.55 -12.51 -27.90
CA SER A 160 12.67 -13.49 -28.98
C SER A 160 11.96 -13.03 -30.26
N VAL A 161 12.30 -13.66 -31.38
CA VAL A 161 11.64 -13.39 -32.67
C VAL A 161 10.17 -13.77 -32.60
N GLU A 162 9.84 -14.86 -31.93
CA GLU A 162 8.46 -15.33 -31.77
C GLU A 162 7.61 -14.35 -30.96
N GLN A 163 8.17 -13.78 -29.88
CA GLN A 163 7.50 -12.75 -29.08
C GLN A 163 7.31 -11.44 -29.87
N TRP A 164 8.29 -11.09 -30.69
CA TRP A 164 8.19 -9.95 -31.59
C TRP A 164 7.09 -10.14 -32.64
N GLN A 165 7.09 -11.28 -33.33
CA GLN A 165 6.06 -11.62 -34.32
C GLN A 165 4.67 -11.65 -33.71
N TRP A 166 4.55 -12.19 -32.50
CA TRP A 166 3.31 -12.15 -31.75
C TRP A 166 2.85 -10.69 -31.49
N ALA A 167 3.77 -9.80 -31.09
CA ALA A 167 3.44 -8.39 -30.84
C ALA A 167 2.98 -7.66 -32.10
N LEU A 168 3.61 -7.93 -33.26
CA LEU A 168 3.19 -7.42 -34.57
C LEU A 168 1.80 -7.93 -34.94
N ALA A 169 1.58 -9.22 -34.88
CA ALA A 169 0.25 -9.83 -35.14
C ALA A 169 -0.81 -9.26 -34.19
N PHE A 170 -0.46 -9.00 -32.95
CA PHE A 170 -1.37 -8.42 -31.96
C PHE A 170 -1.74 -6.96 -32.27
N VAL A 171 -0.84 -6.13 -32.77
CA VAL A 171 -1.20 -4.75 -33.19
C VAL A 171 -1.97 -4.75 -34.51
N GLU A 172 -1.77 -5.75 -35.36
CA GLU A 172 -2.46 -5.91 -36.65
C GLU A 172 -3.89 -6.43 -36.48
N HIS A 173 -4.12 -7.37 -35.55
CA HIS A 173 -5.41 -8.09 -35.45
C HIS A 173 -6.02 -8.10 -34.03
N GLY A 174 -5.30 -7.69 -33.01
CA GLY A 174 -5.74 -7.76 -31.61
C GLY A 174 -5.69 -9.15 -30.98
N GLY A 175 -5.00 -10.10 -31.62
CA GLY A 175 -4.99 -11.53 -31.27
C GLY A 175 -5.96 -12.36 -32.12
N SER A 176 -5.83 -13.69 -32.06
CA SER A 176 -6.60 -14.62 -32.91
C SER A 176 -8.12 -14.46 -32.77
N SER A 177 -8.60 -14.15 -31.56
CA SER A 177 -10.02 -13.99 -31.22
C SER A 177 -10.64 -12.68 -31.71
N LEU A 178 -9.87 -11.67 -32.13
CA LEU A 178 -10.37 -10.33 -32.45
C LEU A 178 -10.20 -9.95 -33.92
N THR A 179 -9.75 -10.86 -34.77
CA THR A 179 -9.46 -10.60 -36.20
C THR A 179 -10.62 -10.02 -36.98
N ALA A 180 -11.86 -10.33 -36.59
CA ALA A 180 -13.07 -9.83 -37.23
C ALA A 180 -13.43 -8.36 -36.86
N TYR A 181 -12.71 -7.78 -35.88
CA TYR A 181 -13.06 -6.45 -35.36
C TYR A 181 -12.05 -5.39 -35.82
N PRO A 182 -12.44 -4.46 -36.72
CA PRO A 182 -11.54 -3.42 -37.26
C PRO A 182 -10.90 -2.50 -36.20
N ASP A 183 -11.57 -2.27 -35.09
CA ASP A 183 -11.10 -1.44 -33.97
C ASP A 183 -9.78 -1.93 -33.33
N TYR A 184 -9.41 -3.19 -33.57
CA TYR A 184 -8.17 -3.80 -33.07
C TYR A 184 -7.04 -3.87 -34.11
N ARG A 185 -7.28 -3.41 -35.34
CA ARG A 185 -6.27 -3.22 -36.38
C ARG A 185 -5.58 -1.87 -36.17
N ARG A 186 -4.67 -1.83 -35.19
CA ARG A 186 -4.09 -0.57 -34.69
C ARG A 186 -2.87 -0.11 -35.47
N ALA A 187 -2.14 -1.05 -36.02
CA ALA A 187 -1.04 -0.76 -36.95
C ALA A 187 -1.01 -1.87 -38.00
N ILE A 188 -0.84 -1.49 -39.26
CA ILE A 188 -0.77 -2.40 -40.41
C ILE A 188 0.41 -1.99 -41.31
N PRO A 189 1.07 -2.94 -42.00
CA PRO A 189 2.10 -2.60 -42.98
C PRO A 189 1.48 -2.08 -44.28
N ASP A 190 2.16 -1.14 -44.92
CA ASP A 190 1.87 -0.72 -46.29
C ASP A 190 2.55 -1.62 -47.33
N GLU A 191 2.45 -1.25 -48.62
CA GLU A 191 3.05 -1.99 -49.74
C GLU A 191 4.59 -2.04 -49.66
N ASN A 192 5.23 -1.13 -48.92
CA ASN A 192 6.66 -1.08 -48.71
C ASN A 192 7.10 -1.78 -47.42
N GLY A 193 6.16 -2.41 -46.68
CA GLY A 193 6.43 -3.05 -45.40
C GLY A 193 6.61 -2.07 -44.23
N ILE A 194 6.20 -0.82 -44.40
CA ILE A 194 6.23 0.18 -43.33
C ILE A 194 4.91 0.16 -42.56
N TRP A 195 4.99 0.01 -41.26
CA TRP A 195 3.83 -0.09 -40.38
C TRP A 195 3.28 1.27 -40.03
N HIS A 196 1.99 1.50 -40.27
CA HIS A 196 1.28 2.74 -40.02
C HIS A 196 -0.04 2.51 -39.25
N VAL A 197 -0.53 3.53 -38.56
CA VAL A 197 -1.87 3.54 -37.99
C VAL A 197 -2.90 3.86 -39.09
N PRO A 198 -3.83 2.94 -39.41
CA PRO A 198 -4.67 3.08 -40.61
C PRO A 198 -5.77 4.13 -40.50
N ASP A 199 -6.18 4.52 -39.31
CA ASP A 199 -7.39 5.32 -39.06
C ASP A 199 -7.14 6.47 -38.06
N ALA A 200 -7.67 7.65 -38.38
CA ALA A 200 -7.59 8.83 -37.53
C ALA A 200 -8.30 8.66 -36.15
N HIS A 201 -9.40 7.87 -36.12
CA HIS A 201 -10.08 7.54 -34.88
C HIS A 201 -9.19 6.69 -33.95
N LEU A 202 -8.54 5.67 -34.48
CA LEU A 202 -7.57 4.84 -33.75
C LEU A 202 -6.39 5.67 -33.26
N ALA A 203 -5.87 6.55 -34.12
CA ALA A 203 -4.80 7.51 -33.78
C ALA A 203 -5.19 8.40 -32.60
N ARG A 204 -6.40 8.98 -32.63
CA ARG A 204 -6.91 9.82 -31.54
C ARG A 204 -7.10 9.03 -30.25
N ARG A 205 -7.65 7.82 -30.34
CA ARG A 205 -7.88 6.92 -29.20
C ARG A 205 -6.55 6.54 -28.55
N HIS A 206 -5.52 6.22 -29.34
CA HIS A 206 -4.20 5.92 -28.86
C HIS A 206 -3.55 7.10 -28.12
N ARG A 207 -3.57 8.30 -28.71
CA ARG A 207 -3.03 9.53 -28.06
C ARG A 207 -3.66 9.84 -26.72
N MET A 208 -4.94 9.49 -26.52
CA MET A 208 -5.65 9.69 -25.25
C MET A 208 -5.36 8.62 -24.20
N SER A 209 -4.71 7.51 -24.56
CA SER A 209 -4.46 6.35 -23.68
C SER A 209 -3.00 5.95 -23.58
N ILE A 210 -2.07 6.72 -24.13
CA ILE A 210 -0.63 6.51 -23.98
C ILE A 210 -0.24 6.62 -22.51
N GLY A 211 0.60 5.67 -22.07
CA GLY A 211 1.20 5.67 -20.75
C GLY A 211 1.03 4.34 -20.04
N THR A 212 1.92 4.08 -19.10
CA THR A 212 1.97 2.83 -18.34
C THR A 212 1.41 2.99 -16.92
N ILE A 213 1.15 4.22 -16.46
CA ILE A 213 0.54 4.49 -15.17
C ILE A 213 -0.96 4.53 -15.35
N VAL A 214 -1.58 3.38 -15.16
CA VAL A 214 -3.04 3.25 -15.19
C VAL A 214 -3.57 3.31 -13.76
N SER A 215 -4.09 4.48 -13.38
CA SER A 215 -4.69 4.65 -12.06
C SER A 215 -6.01 3.88 -11.94
N ASP A 216 -6.35 3.45 -10.72
CA ASP A 216 -7.71 3.03 -10.40
C ASP A 216 -8.70 4.16 -10.73
N ALA A 217 -9.93 3.78 -11.10
CA ALA A 217 -10.93 4.78 -11.40
C ALA A 217 -11.21 5.63 -10.17
N SER A 218 -10.95 6.91 -10.31
CA SER A 218 -11.17 7.91 -9.27
C SER A 218 -12.42 8.74 -9.60
N MET A 219 -13.19 9.07 -8.57
CA MET A 219 -14.31 9.98 -8.66
C MET A 219 -13.91 11.38 -8.26
N SER A 220 -14.33 12.39 -9.02
CA SER A 220 -14.14 13.77 -8.62
C SER A 220 -14.99 14.10 -7.40
N LEU A 221 -14.40 14.73 -6.40
CA LEU A 221 -15.07 15.24 -5.21
C LEU A 221 -15.35 16.73 -5.38
N LYS A 222 -16.63 17.13 -5.43
CA LYS A 222 -17.03 18.53 -5.63
C LYS A 222 -18.03 18.97 -4.58
N PHE A 223 -17.99 20.25 -4.23
CA PHE A 223 -19.02 20.81 -3.39
C PHE A 223 -20.38 20.80 -4.11
N TRP A 224 -21.42 20.45 -3.37
CA TRP A 224 -22.79 20.56 -3.83
C TRP A 224 -23.18 22.04 -3.99
N SER A 225 -23.63 22.43 -5.17
CA SER A 225 -24.19 23.75 -5.47
C SER A 225 -25.50 23.61 -6.24
N LYS A 226 -26.47 24.45 -5.92
CA LYS A 226 -27.76 24.46 -6.61
C LYS A 226 -27.66 24.75 -8.13
N GLY A 227 -26.52 25.33 -8.58
CA GLY A 227 -26.23 25.64 -9.99
C GLY A 227 -25.34 24.63 -10.71
N GLY A 228 -25.01 23.49 -10.13
CA GLY A 228 -24.32 22.36 -10.79
C GLY A 228 -22.80 22.39 -10.85
N SER A 229 -22.12 23.53 -10.76
CA SER A 229 -20.64 23.62 -10.82
C SER A 229 -20.03 24.00 -9.48
N GLY A 230 -20.05 23.06 -8.53
CA GLY A 230 -19.35 23.24 -7.27
C GLY A 230 -17.83 23.20 -7.42
N LYS A 231 -17.10 23.90 -6.54
CA LYS A 231 -15.62 23.89 -6.49
C LYS A 231 -15.11 22.46 -6.33
N SER A 232 -14.13 22.06 -7.15
CA SER A 232 -13.43 20.79 -7.03
C SER A 232 -12.59 20.79 -5.74
N LEU A 233 -12.59 19.66 -5.03
CA LEU A 233 -11.78 19.42 -3.85
C LEU A 233 -10.62 18.46 -4.15
N GLY A 234 -10.75 17.65 -5.20
CA GLY A 234 -9.82 16.62 -5.59
C GLY A 234 -10.52 15.35 -6.06
N THR A 235 -9.86 14.19 -5.86
CA THR A 235 -10.37 12.89 -6.29
C THR A 235 -10.35 11.89 -5.13
N VAL A 236 -11.25 10.91 -5.18
CA VAL A 236 -11.38 9.80 -4.24
C VAL A 236 -11.57 8.52 -5.02
N GLU A 237 -11.05 7.39 -4.54
CA GLU A 237 -11.29 6.10 -5.18
C GLU A 237 -12.79 5.78 -5.26
N GLU A 238 -13.23 5.30 -6.42
CA GLU A 238 -14.61 4.89 -6.62
C GLU A 238 -15.03 3.81 -5.62
N SER A 239 -14.15 2.86 -5.34
CA SER A 239 -14.37 1.77 -4.39
C SER A 239 -14.71 2.25 -2.97
N PHE A 240 -14.17 3.40 -2.56
CA PHE A 240 -14.47 4.02 -1.26
C PHE A 240 -15.87 4.63 -1.26
N ILE A 241 -16.20 5.43 -2.28
CA ILE A 241 -17.50 6.09 -2.39
C ILE A 241 -18.63 5.07 -2.62
N ALA A 242 -18.37 3.98 -3.35
CA ALA A 242 -19.35 2.92 -3.61
C ALA A 242 -19.90 2.25 -2.33
N ARG A 243 -19.16 2.34 -1.22
CA ARG A 243 -19.58 1.81 0.10
C ARG A 243 -20.33 2.83 0.95
N MET A 244 -20.38 4.09 0.52
CA MET A 244 -21.04 5.17 1.24
C MET A 244 -22.46 5.40 0.75
N LYS A 245 -23.32 5.88 1.64
CA LYS A 245 -24.69 6.29 1.33
C LYS A 245 -24.79 7.81 1.44
N PRO A 246 -25.72 8.46 0.72
CA PRO A 246 -26.05 9.85 0.97
C PRO A 246 -26.34 10.09 2.46
N GLY A 247 -25.75 11.14 3.04
CA GLY A 247 -25.79 11.43 4.47
C GLY A 247 -24.57 10.94 5.26
N ASP A 248 -23.76 10.02 4.71
CA ASP A 248 -22.55 9.59 5.36
C ASP A 248 -21.48 10.68 5.34
N HIS A 249 -20.64 10.68 6.39
CA HIS A 249 -19.60 11.67 6.55
C HIS A 249 -18.22 11.10 6.20
N LEU A 250 -17.41 11.92 5.52
CA LEU A 250 -16.02 11.63 5.21
C LEU A 250 -15.10 12.79 5.60
N LEU A 251 -13.87 12.45 5.97
CA LEU A 251 -12.83 13.43 6.25
C LEU A 251 -11.91 13.53 5.01
N PHE A 252 -11.92 14.67 4.32
CA PHE A 252 -11.09 14.88 3.14
C PHE A 252 -10.39 16.24 3.17
N GLY A 253 -9.06 16.25 2.96
CA GLY A 253 -8.28 17.48 2.99
C GLY A 253 -8.38 18.25 4.32
N GLY A 254 -8.48 17.55 5.44
CA GLY A 254 -8.66 18.13 6.77
C GLY A 254 -10.08 18.67 7.05
N ARG A 255 -11.05 18.43 6.15
CA ARG A 255 -12.43 18.92 6.25
C ARG A 255 -13.40 17.78 6.46
N LEU A 256 -14.34 17.97 7.38
CA LEU A 256 -15.49 17.08 7.55
C LEU A 256 -16.53 17.41 6.49
N LEU A 257 -16.85 16.42 5.65
CA LEU A 257 -17.76 16.52 4.54
C LEU A 257 -18.87 15.48 4.68
N GLU A 258 -20.07 15.80 4.19
CA GLU A 258 -21.20 14.89 4.09
C GLU A 258 -21.47 14.59 2.63
N LEU A 259 -21.61 13.31 2.27
CA LEU A 259 -21.97 12.88 0.91
C LEU A 259 -23.43 13.21 0.63
N VAL A 260 -23.67 14.01 -0.40
CA VAL A 260 -25.04 14.41 -0.83
C VAL A 260 -25.57 13.45 -1.88
N ARG A 261 -24.79 13.21 -2.95
CA ARG A 261 -25.13 12.28 -4.03
C ARG A 261 -23.92 11.93 -4.85
N VAL A 262 -24.04 10.87 -5.65
CA VAL A 262 -23.08 10.48 -6.69
C VAL A 262 -23.76 10.57 -8.05
N HIS A 263 -23.10 11.21 -9.02
CA HIS A 263 -23.61 11.33 -10.38
C HIS A 263 -22.44 11.48 -11.37
N GLN A 264 -22.41 10.68 -12.44
CA GLN A 264 -21.42 10.73 -13.53
C GLN A 264 -19.95 10.83 -13.06
N MET A 265 -19.52 9.89 -12.21
CA MET A 265 -18.15 9.87 -11.63
C MET A 265 -17.80 11.12 -10.81
N VAL A 266 -18.80 11.82 -10.29
CA VAL A 266 -18.66 12.93 -9.36
C VAL A 266 -19.39 12.61 -8.06
N ALA A 267 -18.68 12.68 -6.94
CA ALA A 267 -19.27 12.64 -5.60
C ALA A 267 -19.49 14.08 -5.13
N TYR A 268 -20.74 14.45 -4.94
CA TYR A 268 -21.12 15.77 -4.46
C TYR A 268 -21.21 15.76 -2.94
N VAL A 269 -20.54 16.72 -2.31
CA VAL A 269 -20.46 16.83 -0.86
C VAL A 269 -20.82 18.22 -0.36
N ARG A 270 -21.20 18.30 0.92
CA ARG A 270 -21.37 19.58 1.63
C ARG A 270 -20.58 19.57 2.94
N PRO A 271 -20.33 20.73 3.60
CA PRO A 271 -19.73 20.72 4.93
C PRO A 271 -20.57 19.90 5.91
N GLY A 272 -19.94 18.93 6.56
CA GLY A 272 -20.58 18.02 7.51
C GLY A 272 -20.64 18.60 8.92
N LYS A 273 -21.62 18.14 9.73
CA LYS A 273 -21.80 18.51 11.15
C LYS A 273 -21.92 17.25 12.00
N GLY A 274 -20.95 16.36 11.95
CA GLY A 274 -21.01 15.07 12.68
C GLY A 274 -19.74 14.80 13.47
N LYS A 275 -19.83 13.87 14.42
CA LYS A 275 -18.66 13.39 15.19
C LYS A 275 -17.99 12.17 14.57
N LYS A 276 -18.69 11.43 13.70
CA LYS A 276 -18.19 10.21 13.05
C LYS A 276 -17.97 10.49 11.57
N ALA A 277 -16.76 10.29 11.08
CA ALA A 277 -16.41 10.40 9.68
C ALA A 277 -15.54 9.22 9.26
N THR A 278 -15.80 8.69 8.08
CA THR A 278 -14.93 7.69 7.47
C THR A 278 -13.80 8.40 6.74
N VAL A 279 -12.56 7.96 6.99
CA VAL A 279 -11.40 8.48 6.27
C VAL A 279 -11.25 7.71 4.96
N PRO A 280 -11.15 8.39 3.80
CA PRO A 280 -10.84 7.73 2.55
C PRO A 280 -9.57 6.88 2.70
N ARG A 281 -9.65 5.65 2.21
CA ARG A 281 -8.50 4.75 2.10
C ARG A 281 -8.25 4.54 0.62
N TRP A 282 -7.01 4.70 0.22
CA TRP A 282 -6.56 4.34 -1.12
C TRP A 282 -6.04 2.91 -1.04
N ASN A 283 -6.50 2.06 -1.96
CA ASN A 283 -6.06 0.67 -2.08
C ASN A 283 -4.64 0.54 -2.68
N GLY A 284 -3.86 1.61 -2.60
CA GLY A 284 -2.43 1.52 -2.89
C GLY A 284 -1.82 0.39 -2.05
N GLY A 285 -1.15 -0.58 -2.70
CA GLY A 285 -0.58 -1.73 -2.03
C GLY A 285 0.27 -1.28 -0.83
N ARG A 286 0.08 -1.94 0.32
CA ARG A 286 0.98 -1.76 1.45
C ARG A 286 2.35 -2.27 1.03
N MET A 287 3.34 -1.38 0.91
CA MET A 287 4.69 -1.81 0.57
C MET A 287 5.23 -2.74 1.65
N PRO A 288 5.73 -3.91 1.25
CA PRO A 288 6.37 -4.82 2.19
C PRO A 288 7.71 -4.24 2.67
N LEU A 289 8.17 -4.73 3.81
CA LEU A 289 9.52 -4.49 4.29
C LEU A 289 10.54 -5.01 3.26
N SER A 290 11.56 -4.19 2.90
CA SER A 290 12.61 -4.62 1.98
C SER A 290 13.49 -5.70 2.60
N SER A 291 14.18 -6.49 1.76
CA SER A 291 15.07 -7.54 2.25
C SER A 291 16.23 -6.97 3.07
N GLU A 292 16.79 -5.86 2.64
CA GLU A 292 17.95 -5.22 3.27
C GLU A 292 17.59 -4.70 4.66
N LEU A 293 16.42 -4.05 4.78
CA LEU A 293 15.93 -3.58 6.08
C LEU A 293 15.50 -4.74 6.97
N ALA A 294 14.87 -5.78 6.41
CA ALA A 294 14.48 -6.99 7.13
C ALA A 294 15.70 -7.75 7.68
N ASN A 295 16.74 -7.91 6.88
CA ASN A 295 17.98 -8.55 7.31
C ASN A 295 18.67 -7.75 8.44
N ALA A 296 18.75 -6.43 8.30
CA ALA A 296 19.29 -5.57 9.34
C ALA A 296 18.44 -5.60 10.63
N PHE A 297 17.10 -5.71 10.49
CA PHE A 297 16.21 -5.91 11.63
C PHE A 297 16.52 -7.24 12.36
N VAL A 298 16.69 -8.33 11.62
CA VAL A 298 17.06 -9.64 12.18
C VAL A 298 18.42 -9.57 12.85
N ASP A 299 19.42 -8.90 12.25
CA ASP A 299 20.74 -8.70 12.87
C ASP A 299 20.62 -8.03 14.25
N ARG A 300 19.78 -6.99 14.40
CA ARG A 300 19.49 -6.33 15.68
C ARG A 300 18.79 -7.25 16.68
N MET A 301 17.84 -8.08 16.21
CA MET A 301 17.14 -9.03 17.07
C MET A 301 18.06 -10.14 17.56
N VAL A 302 18.97 -10.63 16.71
CA VAL A 302 20.00 -11.61 17.09
C VAL A 302 20.95 -11.00 18.12
N ALA A 303 21.44 -9.78 17.90
CA ALA A 303 22.26 -9.08 18.88
C ALA A 303 21.54 -8.89 20.23
N ALA A 304 20.24 -8.57 20.22
CA ALA A 304 19.42 -8.49 21.43
C ALA A 304 19.29 -9.85 22.14
N ALA A 305 19.17 -10.96 21.40
CA ALA A 305 19.17 -12.31 21.98
C ALA A 305 20.51 -12.65 22.66
N GLU A 306 21.62 -12.10 22.18
CA GLU A 306 22.97 -12.19 22.79
C GLU A 306 23.20 -11.17 23.94
N GLY A 307 22.15 -10.38 24.27
CA GLY A 307 22.19 -9.37 25.35
C GLY A 307 22.72 -8.00 24.93
N ASN A 308 22.97 -7.80 23.63
CA ASN A 308 23.41 -6.50 23.10
C ASN A 308 22.23 -5.63 22.68
N PHE A 309 22.04 -4.50 23.40
CA PHE A 309 21.00 -3.50 23.15
C PHE A 309 21.59 -2.13 22.84
N ASP A 310 22.63 -2.07 22.02
CA ASP A 310 23.29 -0.82 21.66
C ASP A 310 22.39 0.14 20.90
N GLY A 311 22.46 1.42 21.31
CA GLY A 311 21.69 2.52 20.74
C GLY A 311 20.42 2.85 21.53
N PRO A 312 19.96 4.09 21.45
CA PRO A 312 18.81 4.57 22.24
C PRO A 312 17.51 3.85 21.86
N GLU A 313 17.32 3.49 20.59
CA GLU A 313 16.15 2.77 20.11
C GLU A 313 16.07 1.37 20.73
N MET A 314 17.19 0.66 20.79
CA MET A 314 17.26 -0.69 21.37
C MET A 314 17.07 -0.66 22.88
N GLN A 315 17.60 0.34 23.59
CA GLN A 315 17.35 0.53 25.02
C GLN A 315 15.87 0.79 25.31
N LEU A 316 15.19 1.58 24.46
CA LEU A 316 13.76 1.88 24.61
C LEU A 316 12.87 0.66 24.37
N VAL A 317 13.24 -0.23 23.43
CA VAL A 317 12.44 -1.43 23.12
C VAL A 317 12.78 -2.60 24.03
N LYS A 318 13.90 -2.55 24.77
CA LYS A 318 14.39 -3.62 25.65
C LYS A 318 13.30 -4.17 26.57
N PRO A 319 12.51 -3.38 27.31
CA PRO A 319 11.49 -3.94 28.20
C PRO A 319 10.47 -4.83 27.48
N LEU A 320 10.10 -4.49 26.23
CA LEU A 320 9.21 -5.32 25.40
C LEU A 320 9.90 -6.64 25.01
N LEU A 321 11.16 -6.58 24.62
CA LEU A 321 11.95 -7.76 24.24
C LEU A 321 12.22 -8.65 25.45
N ASP A 322 12.43 -8.08 26.65
CA ASP A 322 12.54 -8.84 27.90
C ASP A 322 11.25 -9.63 28.20
N VAL A 323 10.07 -9.05 27.91
CA VAL A 323 8.78 -9.77 28.01
C VAL A 323 8.70 -10.88 26.96
N GLN A 324 9.15 -10.62 25.73
CA GLN A 324 9.19 -11.64 24.67
C GLN A 324 10.07 -12.82 25.08
N ILE A 325 11.26 -12.57 25.62
CA ILE A 325 12.19 -13.60 26.13
C ILE A 325 11.53 -14.39 27.28
N LYS A 326 10.86 -13.69 28.19
CA LYS A 326 10.22 -14.33 29.36
C LYS A 326 9.08 -15.25 28.98
N TRP A 327 8.32 -14.91 27.92
CA TRP A 327 7.14 -15.68 27.51
C TRP A 327 7.39 -16.64 26.35
N SER A 328 8.50 -16.46 25.63
CA SER A 328 8.87 -17.23 24.45
C SER A 328 10.40 -17.18 24.21
N ALA A 329 10.80 -16.66 23.05
CA ALA A 329 12.20 -16.49 22.67
C ALA A 329 12.38 -15.31 21.72
N LEU A 330 13.64 -14.93 21.48
CA LEU A 330 14.04 -14.12 20.32
C LEU A 330 14.64 -15.02 19.23
N PRO A 331 14.61 -14.58 17.95
CA PRO A 331 15.27 -15.30 16.87
C PRO A 331 16.78 -15.29 17.05
N THR A 332 17.44 -16.39 16.68
CA THR A 332 18.89 -16.48 16.60
C THR A 332 19.34 -16.67 15.15
N ARG A 333 20.66 -16.69 14.89
CA ARG A 333 21.17 -16.89 13.52
C ARG A 333 20.73 -18.24 12.94
N ASP A 334 20.73 -19.28 13.78
CA ASP A 334 20.54 -20.66 13.38
C ASP A 334 19.13 -21.18 13.66
N SER A 335 18.26 -20.36 14.27
CA SER A 335 16.90 -20.77 14.60
C SER A 335 15.83 -19.95 13.88
N LEU A 336 14.73 -20.64 13.54
CA LEU A 336 13.47 -20.07 13.07
C LEU A 336 12.47 -20.11 14.23
N LEU A 337 12.08 -18.96 14.74
CA LEU A 337 11.10 -18.88 15.82
C LEU A 337 9.70 -19.16 15.30
N ALA A 338 9.02 -20.07 15.99
CA ALA A 338 7.58 -20.29 15.84
C ALA A 338 6.93 -20.40 17.23
N GLU A 339 5.68 -19.95 17.31
CA GLU A 339 4.90 -19.99 18.54
C GLU A 339 3.55 -20.64 18.27
N TYR A 340 3.01 -21.37 19.25
CA TYR A 340 1.67 -21.90 19.13
C TYR A 340 0.90 -21.79 20.46
N MET A 341 -0.40 -21.55 20.35
CA MET A 341 -1.29 -21.46 21.50
C MET A 341 -2.70 -21.93 21.15
N GLN A 342 -3.47 -22.24 22.17
CA GLN A 342 -4.89 -22.50 22.08
C GLN A 342 -5.66 -21.31 22.68
N SER A 343 -6.70 -20.86 21.97
CA SER A 343 -7.65 -19.88 22.48
C SER A 343 -9.09 -20.37 22.31
N ARG A 344 -10.07 -19.53 22.67
CA ARG A 344 -11.49 -19.80 22.40
C ARG A 344 -11.82 -19.81 20.88
N GLU A 345 -10.97 -19.23 20.05
CA GLU A 345 -11.16 -19.12 18.61
C GLU A 345 -10.57 -20.33 17.86
N GLY A 346 -9.69 -21.10 18.50
CA GLY A 346 -9.02 -22.26 17.93
C GLY A 346 -7.56 -22.35 18.30
N TRP A 347 -6.82 -23.01 17.43
CA TRP A 347 -5.39 -23.28 17.56
C TRP A 347 -4.60 -22.32 16.67
N HIS A 348 -3.76 -21.48 17.28
CA HIS A 348 -2.94 -20.49 16.62
C HIS A 348 -1.54 -21.04 16.41
N PHE A 349 -0.99 -20.77 15.24
CA PHE A 349 0.41 -20.98 14.92
C PHE A 349 0.97 -19.69 14.33
N PHE A 350 2.01 -19.17 14.97
CA PHE A 350 2.71 -17.97 14.55
C PHE A 350 4.11 -18.37 14.07
N LEU A 351 4.55 -17.79 12.97
CA LEU A 351 5.85 -18.04 12.38
C LEU A 351 6.50 -16.71 12.00
N TYR A 352 7.80 -16.54 12.29
CA TYR A 352 8.50 -15.27 12.16
C TYR A 352 9.70 -15.37 11.20
N PRO A 353 9.45 -15.41 9.86
CA PRO A 353 10.52 -15.43 8.86
C PRO A 353 11.16 -14.06 8.62
N TYR A 354 10.52 -12.97 9.03
CA TYR A 354 10.93 -11.57 8.79
C TYR A 354 11.16 -11.23 7.32
N ALA A 355 10.38 -11.82 6.42
CA ALA A 355 10.57 -11.72 4.97
C ALA A 355 9.68 -10.65 4.30
N GLY A 356 8.87 -9.93 5.09
CA GLY A 356 7.94 -8.93 4.62
C GLY A 356 6.55 -9.49 4.25
N ARG A 357 5.56 -8.64 4.31
CA ARG A 357 4.13 -9.01 4.24
C ARG A 357 3.74 -9.83 3.00
N ASN A 358 4.26 -9.49 1.81
CA ASN A 358 3.90 -10.20 0.58
C ASN A 358 4.40 -11.64 0.60
N VAL A 359 5.65 -11.84 1.01
CA VAL A 359 6.23 -13.17 1.19
C VAL A 359 5.46 -13.95 2.25
N HIS A 360 5.11 -13.32 3.37
CA HIS A 360 4.34 -13.98 4.44
C HIS A 360 2.94 -14.39 3.98
N LEU A 361 2.30 -13.60 3.12
CA LEU A 361 1.00 -13.98 2.53
C LEU A 361 1.14 -15.22 1.64
N GLY A 362 2.15 -15.24 0.77
CA GLY A 362 2.46 -16.41 -0.06
C GLY A 362 2.78 -17.64 0.77
N LEU A 363 3.66 -17.50 1.78
CA LEU A 363 3.99 -18.59 2.71
C LEU A 363 2.77 -19.10 3.47
N ALA A 364 1.97 -18.22 4.07
CA ALA A 364 0.80 -18.63 4.84
C ALA A 364 -0.22 -19.39 3.98
N SER A 365 -0.45 -18.94 2.74
CA SER A 365 -1.34 -19.61 1.81
C SER A 365 -0.79 -20.98 1.39
N LEU A 366 0.50 -21.06 1.08
CA LEU A 366 1.19 -22.31 0.73
C LEU A 366 1.11 -23.33 1.88
N LEU A 367 1.45 -22.89 3.11
CA LEU A 367 1.43 -23.76 4.27
C LEU A 367 0.00 -24.24 4.60
N ALA A 368 -0.98 -23.36 4.54
CA ALA A 368 -2.39 -23.70 4.74
C ALA A 368 -2.87 -24.72 3.71
N TRP A 369 -2.49 -24.55 2.45
CA TRP A 369 -2.84 -25.46 1.38
C TRP A 369 -2.17 -26.83 1.53
N ARG A 370 -0.87 -26.89 1.82
CA ARG A 370 -0.14 -28.15 2.04
C ARG A 370 -0.70 -28.91 3.23
N LEU A 371 -0.96 -28.22 4.34
CA LEU A 371 -1.58 -28.82 5.53
C LEU A 371 -3.00 -29.32 5.25
N GLY A 372 -3.80 -28.56 4.49
CA GLY A 372 -5.15 -28.98 4.09
C GLY A 372 -5.18 -30.26 3.26
N ARG A 373 -4.10 -30.57 2.51
CA ARG A 373 -3.95 -31.85 1.77
C ARG A 373 -3.59 -33.02 2.70
N ILE A 374 -2.87 -32.75 3.78
CA ILE A 374 -2.49 -33.78 4.77
C ILE A 374 -3.66 -34.08 5.68
N GLN A 375 -4.30 -33.05 6.19
CA GLN A 375 -5.45 -33.14 7.10
C GLN A 375 -6.50 -32.11 6.66
N PRO A 376 -7.70 -32.53 6.23
CA PRO A 376 -8.76 -31.61 5.86
C PRO A 376 -9.04 -30.59 6.97
N ASN A 377 -8.78 -29.33 6.71
CA ASN A 377 -8.90 -28.23 7.67
C ASN A 377 -9.09 -26.89 6.95
N THR A 378 -9.62 -25.92 7.66
CA THR A 378 -9.76 -24.55 7.18
C THR A 378 -8.91 -23.63 8.04
N PHE A 379 -8.15 -22.76 7.40
CA PHE A 379 -7.27 -21.82 8.06
C PHE A 379 -7.73 -20.39 7.86
N SER A 380 -7.75 -19.61 8.95
CA SER A 380 -7.74 -18.15 8.85
C SER A 380 -6.28 -17.66 8.87
N ILE A 381 -5.95 -16.74 7.98
CA ILE A 381 -4.59 -16.22 7.78
C ILE A 381 -4.53 -14.77 8.23
N ALA A 382 -3.49 -14.41 8.99
CA ALA A 382 -3.11 -13.03 9.21
C ALA A 382 -1.61 -12.86 8.96
N VAL A 383 -1.20 -11.72 8.40
CA VAL A 383 0.21 -11.45 8.07
C VAL A 383 0.58 -10.00 8.37
N ASN A 384 1.82 -9.80 8.81
CA ASN A 384 2.46 -8.50 8.89
C ASN A 384 3.87 -8.56 8.28
N ASP A 385 4.69 -7.53 8.44
CA ASP A 385 6.04 -7.52 7.86
C ASP A 385 7.04 -8.42 8.61
N TYR A 386 6.70 -8.88 9.82
CA TYR A 386 7.59 -9.68 10.68
C TYR A 386 7.25 -11.16 10.67
N GLY A 387 5.98 -11.51 10.47
CA GLY A 387 5.53 -12.91 10.53
C GLY A 387 4.13 -13.14 9.97
N LEU A 388 3.67 -14.36 10.20
CA LEU A 388 2.36 -14.84 9.80
C LEU A 388 1.66 -15.61 10.93
N GLU A 389 0.33 -15.66 10.89
CA GLU A 389 -0.52 -16.48 11.75
C GLU A 389 -1.37 -17.43 10.89
N LEU A 390 -1.42 -18.69 11.29
CA LEU A 390 -2.42 -19.66 10.83
C LEU A 390 -3.31 -20.03 12.02
N LEU A 391 -4.59 -19.74 11.92
CA LEU A 391 -5.61 -20.14 12.91
C LEU A 391 -6.38 -21.34 12.35
N SER A 392 -6.37 -22.43 13.11
CA SER A 392 -7.06 -23.69 12.81
C SER A 392 -8.15 -23.99 13.82
N ALA A 393 -9.25 -24.57 13.37
CA ALA A 393 -10.32 -25.06 14.25
C ALA A 393 -9.89 -26.33 15.02
N THR A 394 -8.97 -27.12 14.48
CA THR A 394 -8.48 -28.38 15.04
C THR A 394 -6.99 -28.32 15.38
N PRO A 395 -6.51 -29.10 16.35
CA PRO A 395 -5.09 -29.15 16.67
C PRO A 395 -4.28 -29.73 15.52
N ILE A 396 -3.06 -29.22 15.33
CA ILE A 396 -2.10 -29.67 14.33
C ILE A 396 -0.79 -30.04 15.03
N ASP A 397 -0.23 -31.16 14.67
CA ASP A 397 1.11 -31.56 15.08
C ASP A 397 2.16 -30.89 14.18
N TRP A 398 2.51 -29.65 14.53
CA TRP A 398 3.45 -28.82 13.74
C TRP A 398 4.81 -29.44 13.58
N ILE A 399 5.36 -30.10 14.62
CA ILE A 399 6.68 -30.71 14.56
C ILE A 399 6.70 -31.78 13.49
N LYS A 400 5.75 -32.70 13.55
CA LYS A 400 5.63 -33.82 12.60
C LYS A 400 5.48 -33.38 11.15
N HIS A 401 4.76 -32.27 10.91
CA HIS A 401 4.49 -31.80 9.56
C HIS A 401 5.62 -30.95 8.99
N ILE A 402 6.33 -30.16 9.84
CA ILE A 402 7.48 -29.38 9.40
C ILE A 402 8.63 -30.30 9.03
N GLU A 403 8.87 -31.36 9.80
CA GLU A 403 9.89 -32.39 9.49
C GLU A 403 9.61 -33.15 8.17
N ARG A 404 8.36 -33.13 7.68
CA ARG A 404 7.91 -33.81 6.45
C ARG A 404 7.79 -32.87 5.25
N ASP A 405 8.79 -32.02 5.02
CA ASP A 405 8.87 -31.15 3.83
C ASP A 405 7.79 -30.07 3.69
N LEU A 406 7.17 -29.63 4.79
CA LEU A 406 6.22 -28.51 4.73
C LEU A 406 6.84 -27.25 4.10
N PHE A 407 8.15 -27.06 4.30
CA PHE A 407 8.93 -25.96 3.71
C PHE A 407 9.66 -26.33 2.42
N SER A 408 9.35 -27.50 1.80
CA SER A 408 9.96 -27.93 0.55
C SER A 408 9.74 -26.93 -0.59
N ASP A 409 10.71 -26.82 -1.48
CA ASP A 409 10.60 -26.10 -2.75
C ASP A 409 10.16 -27.00 -3.91
N ASN A 410 10.00 -28.31 -3.67
CA ASN A 410 9.43 -29.22 -4.64
C ASN A 410 8.01 -28.79 -4.98
N ASP A 411 7.68 -28.77 -6.26
CA ASP A 411 6.38 -28.35 -6.81
C ASP A 411 5.90 -26.96 -6.36
N LEU A 412 6.81 -26.10 -5.88
CA LEU A 412 6.50 -24.81 -5.26
C LEU A 412 5.58 -23.94 -6.13
N LEU A 413 5.89 -23.84 -7.43
CA LEU A 413 5.10 -23.01 -8.33
C LEU A 413 3.67 -23.57 -8.51
N ALA A 414 3.54 -24.90 -8.67
CA ALA A 414 2.25 -25.56 -8.78
C ALA A 414 1.43 -25.41 -7.50
N ASP A 415 2.06 -25.58 -6.34
CA ASP A 415 1.45 -25.41 -5.02
C ASP A 415 0.96 -23.99 -4.81
N ILE A 416 1.75 -22.98 -5.18
CA ILE A 416 1.37 -21.56 -5.06
C ILE A 416 0.20 -21.24 -5.98
N ILE A 417 0.23 -21.68 -7.23
CA ILE A 417 -0.85 -21.43 -8.18
C ILE A 417 -2.18 -22.01 -7.67
N GLN A 418 -2.13 -23.18 -6.99
CA GLN A 418 -3.31 -23.83 -6.45
C GLN A 418 -3.73 -23.26 -5.08
N SER A 419 -2.78 -22.84 -4.24
CA SER A 419 -3.05 -22.29 -2.89
C SER A 419 -3.66 -20.91 -2.93
N LEU A 420 -3.29 -20.12 -3.89
CA LEU A 420 -3.82 -18.78 -4.15
C LEU A 420 -4.64 -18.88 -5.43
N ASN A 421 -5.82 -18.28 -5.44
CA ASN A 421 -6.61 -18.19 -6.68
C ASN A 421 -5.89 -17.25 -7.69
N VAL A 422 -4.70 -17.70 -8.15
CA VAL A 422 -3.83 -16.94 -9.05
C VAL A 422 -4.60 -16.51 -10.30
N GLY A 423 -5.54 -17.34 -10.77
CA GLY A 423 -6.40 -16.98 -11.89
C GLY A 423 -7.26 -15.74 -11.65
N GLU A 424 -7.77 -15.54 -10.44
CA GLU A 424 -8.55 -14.34 -10.08
C GLU A 424 -7.64 -13.12 -9.92
N LEU A 425 -6.46 -13.30 -9.32
CA LEU A 425 -5.46 -12.24 -9.21
C LEU A 425 -4.95 -11.83 -10.60
N ALA A 426 -4.65 -12.81 -11.48
CA ALA A 426 -4.25 -12.56 -12.86
C ALA A 426 -5.35 -11.84 -13.66
N GLN A 427 -6.63 -12.20 -13.47
CA GLN A 427 -7.75 -11.48 -14.10
C GLN A 427 -7.81 -10.01 -13.63
N ARG A 428 -7.51 -9.75 -12.36
CA ARG A 428 -7.44 -8.38 -11.83
C ARG A 428 -6.24 -7.63 -12.43
N ARG A 429 -5.07 -8.25 -12.51
CA ARG A 429 -3.85 -7.70 -13.11
C ARG A 429 -4.01 -7.46 -14.60
N PHE A 430 -4.64 -8.38 -15.31
CA PHE A 430 -4.94 -8.24 -16.73
C PHE A 430 -5.72 -6.97 -17.08
N ARG A 431 -6.47 -6.38 -16.15
CA ARG A 431 -7.16 -5.10 -16.37
C ARG A 431 -6.18 -3.97 -16.68
N GLU A 432 -5.06 -3.91 -15.98
CA GLU A 432 -4.01 -2.91 -16.21
C GLU A 432 -3.32 -3.17 -17.54
N ILE A 433 -2.93 -4.41 -17.79
CA ILE A 433 -2.32 -4.88 -19.03
C ILE A 433 -3.22 -4.59 -20.24
N ALA A 434 -4.51 -4.87 -20.15
CA ALA A 434 -5.48 -4.62 -21.22
C ALA A 434 -5.66 -3.12 -21.51
N ARG A 435 -5.47 -2.26 -20.53
CA ARG A 435 -5.49 -0.80 -20.72
C ARG A 435 -4.21 -0.30 -21.37
N ILE A 436 -3.04 -0.75 -20.89
CA ILE A 436 -1.73 -0.38 -21.42
C ILE A 436 -1.61 -0.85 -22.87
N SER A 437 -1.96 -2.12 -23.13
CA SER A 437 -1.92 -2.69 -24.48
C SER A 437 -2.97 -2.10 -25.46
N GLY A 438 -3.89 -1.23 -24.98
CA GLY A 438 -4.91 -0.58 -25.82
C GLY A 438 -6.11 -1.46 -26.16
N LEU A 439 -6.28 -2.63 -25.55
CA LEU A 439 -7.49 -3.46 -25.68
C LEU A 439 -8.72 -2.74 -25.10
N ILE A 440 -8.52 -2.05 -23.99
CA ILE A 440 -9.58 -1.34 -23.28
C ILE A 440 -9.29 0.15 -23.29
N PHE A 441 -10.22 0.91 -23.85
CA PHE A 441 -10.18 2.36 -23.81
C PHE A 441 -10.93 2.88 -22.56
N SER A 442 -10.24 3.68 -21.75
CA SER A 442 -10.77 4.21 -20.49
C SER A 442 -11.80 5.34 -20.63
N GLY A 443 -12.12 5.74 -21.86
CA GLY A 443 -12.98 6.89 -22.16
C GLY A 443 -12.16 8.18 -22.35
N GLY A 444 -12.81 9.20 -22.92
CA GLY A 444 -12.18 10.52 -23.11
C GLY A 444 -12.24 11.39 -21.86
N PRO A 445 -11.56 12.55 -21.86
CA PRO A 445 -11.52 13.45 -20.70
C PRO A 445 -12.90 13.92 -20.21
N HIS A 446 -13.88 13.98 -21.10
CA HIS A 446 -15.25 14.42 -20.80
C HIS A 446 -16.23 13.27 -20.55
N ALA A 447 -15.86 12.03 -20.88
CA ALA A 447 -16.71 10.85 -20.74
C ALA A 447 -15.85 9.63 -20.29
N PRO A 448 -15.29 9.65 -19.06
CA PRO A 448 -14.55 8.52 -18.54
C PRO A 448 -15.48 7.34 -18.27
N LYS A 449 -15.03 6.11 -18.56
CA LYS A 449 -15.75 4.90 -18.18
C LYS A 449 -15.63 4.65 -16.68
N SER A 450 -16.71 4.14 -16.07
CA SER A 450 -16.68 3.75 -14.66
C SER A 450 -15.79 2.52 -14.42
N THR A 451 -15.31 2.34 -13.17
CA THR A 451 -14.56 1.13 -12.76
C THR A 451 -15.34 -0.13 -13.09
N ARG A 452 -16.66 -0.14 -12.87
CA ARG A 452 -17.52 -1.29 -13.18
C ARG A 452 -17.52 -1.63 -14.67
N GLN A 453 -17.59 -0.62 -15.55
CA GLN A 453 -17.50 -0.83 -17.00
C GLN A 453 -16.13 -1.34 -17.43
N LEU A 454 -15.06 -0.80 -16.87
CA LEU A 454 -13.70 -1.27 -17.13
C LEU A 454 -13.47 -2.70 -16.62
N GLN A 455 -14.03 -3.04 -15.44
CA GLN A 455 -14.00 -4.39 -14.91
C GLN A 455 -14.75 -5.38 -15.80
N ALA A 456 -15.96 -5.04 -16.21
CA ALA A 456 -16.76 -5.88 -17.10
C ALA A 456 -16.06 -6.11 -18.44
N SER A 457 -15.51 -5.04 -19.05
CA SER A 457 -14.76 -5.16 -20.30
C SER A 457 -13.50 -6.01 -20.15
N SER A 458 -12.70 -5.80 -19.08
CA SER A 458 -11.47 -6.58 -18.88
C SER A 458 -11.74 -8.04 -18.59
N LYS A 459 -12.80 -8.33 -17.84
CA LYS A 459 -13.23 -9.70 -17.59
C LYS A 459 -13.63 -10.39 -18.89
N LEU A 460 -14.41 -9.71 -19.74
CA LEU A 460 -14.82 -10.25 -21.03
C LEU A 460 -13.60 -10.62 -21.89
N PHE A 461 -12.62 -9.73 -22.05
CA PHE A 461 -11.40 -10.03 -22.81
C PHE A 461 -10.59 -11.18 -22.20
N TYR A 462 -10.44 -11.18 -20.87
CA TYR A 462 -9.74 -12.25 -20.18
C TYR A 462 -10.41 -13.61 -20.43
N ASP A 463 -11.73 -13.70 -20.31
CA ASP A 463 -12.50 -14.92 -20.51
C ASP A 463 -12.48 -15.36 -21.98
N VAL A 464 -12.57 -14.42 -22.94
CA VAL A 464 -12.46 -14.70 -24.37
C VAL A 464 -11.07 -15.23 -24.73
N PHE A 465 -10.00 -14.56 -24.32
CA PHE A 465 -8.65 -15.04 -24.60
C PHE A 465 -8.39 -16.39 -23.95
N ARG A 466 -8.79 -16.58 -22.71
CA ARG A 466 -8.63 -17.88 -22.03
C ARG A 466 -9.36 -19.02 -22.75
N SER A 467 -10.50 -18.74 -23.37
CA SER A 467 -11.33 -19.76 -24.03
C SER A 467 -10.95 -20.00 -25.49
N TYR A 468 -10.49 -18.98 -26.21
CA TYR A 468 -10.33 -19.01 -27.66
C TYR A 468 -8.93 -18.62 -28.14
N ASP A 469 -8.07 -18.12 -27.26
CA ASP A 469 -6.70 -17.69 -27.53
C ASP A 469 -5.82 -17.92 -26.30
N ALA A 470 -5.80 -19.18 -25.83
CA ALA A 470 -5.16 -19.57 -24.58
C ALA A 470 -3.63 -19.33 -24.58
N GLU A 471 -3.01 -19.22 -25.77
CA GLU A 471 -1.59 -18.92 -25.95
C GLU A 471 -1.30 -17.41 -25.99
N ASN A 472 -2.29 -16.55 -25.75
CA ASN A 472 -2.12 -15.10 -25.72
C ASN A 472 -1.12 -14.69 -24.65
N LEU A 473 0.00 -14.10 -25.08
CA LEU A 473 1.12 -13.79 -24.18
C LEU A 473 0.78 -12.74 -23.11
N LEU A 474 -0.28 -11.91 -23.27
CA LEU A 474 -0.75 -11.01 -22.20
C LEU A 474 -1.41 -11.76 -21.04
N LEU A 475 -1.98 -12.94 -21.26
CA LEU A 475 -2.47 -13.79 -20.16
C LEU A 475 -1.29 -14.32 -19.33
N ASN A 476 -0.24 -14.78 -20.00
CA ASN A 476 0.98 -15.27 -19.35
C ASN A 476 1.65 -14.12 -18.59
N GLN A 477 1.78 -12.93 -19.21
CA GLN A 477 2.29 -11.73 -18.53
C GLN A 477 1.49 -11.41 -17.25
N ALA A 478 0.16 -11.51 -17.29
CA ALA A 478 -0.67 -11.25 -16.12
C ALA A 478 -0.39 -12.22 -14.96
N GLN A 479 -0.16 -13.51 -15.27
CA GLN A 479 0.21 -14.52 -14.27
C GLN A 479 1.62 -14.26 -13.72
N ASP A 480 2.58 -14.00 -14.59
CA ASP A 480 3.98 -13.74 -14.20
C ASP A 480 4.08 -12.49 -13.33
N GLU A 481 3.34 -11.41 -13.65
CA GLU A 481 3.33 -10.20 -12.85
C GLU A 481 2.71 -10.43 -11.46
N VAL A 482 1.67 -11.24 -11.33
CA VAL A 482 1.13 -11.63 -10.01
C VAL A 482 2.17 -12.39 -9.20
N LEU A 483 2.82 -13.38 -9.81
CA LEU A 483 3.83 -14.18 -9.13
C LEU A 483 5.03 -13.34 -8.69
N GLN A 484 5.49 -12.43 -9.53
CA GLN A 484 6.69 -11.64 -9.25
C GLN A 484 6.42 -10.38 -8.41
N GLN A 485 5.31 -9.67 -8.63
CA GLN A 485 5.06 -8.37 -8.00
C GLN A 485 4.15 -8.44 -6.78
N GLU A 486 3.12 -9.30 -6.79
CA GLU A 486 2.20 -9.44 -5.67
C GLU A 486 2.69 -10.46 -4.63
N LEU A 487 3.26 -11.58 -5.09
CA LEU A 487 3.71 -12.67 -4.23
C LEU A 487 5.22 -12.66 -3.99
N ASP A 488 5.96 -11.94 -4.81
CA ASP A 488 7.42 -11.87 -4.75
C ASP A 488 8.05 -13.28 -4.67
N ILE A 489 7.74 -14.10 -5.68
CA ILE A 489 8.11 -15.52 -5.72
C ILE A 489 9.61 -15.76 -5.49
N THR A 490 10.44 -14.83 -5.95
CA THR A 490 11.91 -14.91 -5.77
C THR A 490 12.27 -14.81 -4.30
N ARG A 491 11.70 -13.82 -3.57
CA ARG A 491 11.93 -13.68 -2.13
C ARG A 491 11.26 -14.80 -1.34
N LEU A 492 10.10 -15.29 -1.80
CA LEU A 492 9.42 -16.42 -1.16
C LEU A 492 10.26 -17.70 -1.25
N THR A 493 10.83 -18.01 -2.42
CA THR A 493 11.76 -19.14 -2.59
C THR A 493 13.00 -19.00 -1.71
N ALA A 494 13.60 -17.80 -1.66
CA ALA A 494 14.74 -17.52 -0.79
C ALA A 494 14.38 -17.68 0.69
N ALA A 495 13.19 -17.22 1.11
CA ALA A 495 12.69 -17.37 2.48
C ALA A 495 12.48 -18.85 2.84
N LEU A 496 11.90 -19.66 1.95
CA LEU A 496 11.78 -21.12 2.16
C LEU A 496 13.14 -21.80 2.31
N ALA A 497 14.10 -21.46 1.44
CA ALA A 497 15.46 -22.00 1.52
C ALA A 497 16.12 -21.63 2.87
N LEU A 498 15.99 -20.37 3.30
CA LEU A 498 16.48 -19.92 4.59
C LEU A 498 15.78 -20.63 5.75
N MET A 499 14.47 -20.80 5.69
CA MET A 499 13.71 -21.50 6.74
C MET A 499 14.15 -22.97 6.88
N ARG A 500 14.43 -23.66 5.77
CA ARG A 500 14.95 -25.04 5.77
C ARG A 500 16.35 -25.15 6.36
N SER A 501 17.18 -24.13 6.18
CA SER A 501 18.56 -24.13 6.73
C SER A 501 18.61 -23.88 8.23
N LYS A 502 17.50 -23.45 8.85
CA LYS A 502 17.42 -23.10 10.27
C LYS A 502 16.74 -24.19 11.08
N GLN A 503 17.21 -24.37 12.33
CA GLN A 503 16.53 -25.22 13.30
C GLN A 503 15.21 -24.55 13.76
N LEU A 504 14.11 -25.29 13.75
CA LEU A 504 12.84 -24.79 14.26
C LEU A 504 12.89 -24.65 15.79
N ASN A 505 12.67 -23.44 16.28
CA ASN A 505 12.46 -23.15 17.70
C ASN A 505 10.97 -22.96 17.94
N LEU A 506 10.26 -24.04 18.28
CA LEU A 506 8.81 -24.04 18.47
C LEU A 506 8.48 -23.87 19.96
N GLN A 507 7.87 -22.74 20.31
CA GLN A 507 7.49 -22.37 21.66
C GLN A 507 5.98 -22.51 21.88
N ARG A 508 5.59 -23.23 22.93
CA ARG A 508 4.21 -23.22 23.43
C ARG A 508 4.00 -21.99 24.30
N ILE A 509 3.06 -21.14 23.93
CA ILE A 509 2.74 -19.92 24.66
C ILE A 509 1.35 -20.00 25.28
N GLU A 510 1.17 -19.46 26.48
CA GLU A 510 -0.10 -19.44 27.20
C GLU A 510 -0.94 -18.22 26.85
N ARG A 511 -0.31 -17.17 26.34
CA ARG A 511 -0.91 -15.88 26.00
C ARG A 511 -0.19 -15.26 24.81
N PRO A 512 -0.80 -14.30 24.11
CA PRO A 512 -0.12 -13.60 23.00
C PRO A 512 1.17 -12.92 23.47
N THR A 513 2.27 -13.25 22.83
CA THR A 513 3.57 -12.60 23.03
C THR A 513 3.58 -11.21 22.36
N PRO A 514 4.57 -10.36 22.65
CA PRO A 514 4.79 -9.11 21.92
C PRO A 514 4.87 -9.28 20.39
N PHE A 515 5.34 -10.44 19.90
CA PHE A 515 5.40 -10.71 18.45
C PHE A 515 4.07 -11.26 17.90
N ALA A 516 3.36 -12.09 18.64
CA ALA A 516 2.07 -12.64 18.24
C ALA A 516 0.94 -11.60 18.26
N PHE A 517 0.96 -10.67 19.22
CA PHE A 517 -0.10 -9.69 19.42
C PHE A 517 -0.42 -8.84 18.18
N PRO A 518 0.56 -8.28 17.43
CA PRO A 518 0.28 -7.53 16.20
C PRO A 518 -0.42 -8.36 15.11
N LEU A 519 -0.13 -9.67 15.01
CA LEU A 519 -0.79 -10.58 14.06
C LEU A 519 -2.26 -10.80 14.43
N LEU A 520 -2.56 -10.99 15.72
CA LEU A 520 -3.94 -11.06 16.21
C LEU A 520 -4.71 -9.77 15.93
N VAL A 521 -4.09 -8.61 16.10
CA VAL A 521 -4.70 -7.31 15.78
C VAL A 521 -5.02 -7.20 14.29
N GLU A 522 -4.12 -7.64 13.39
CA GLU A 522 -4.39 -7.63 11.94
C GLU A 522 -5.60 -8.52 11.60
N ARG A 523 -5.72 -9.70 12.18
CA ARG A 523 -6.87 -10.59 11.98
C ARG A 523 -8.18 -9.95 12.45
N PHE A 524 -8.17 -9.29 13.60
CA PHE A 524 -9.37 -8.59 14.10
C PHE A 524 -9.78 -7.39 13.25
N ARG A 525 -8.83 -6.74 12.58
CA ARG A 525 -9.14 -5.63 11.65
C ARG A 525 -10.04 -6.03 10.50
N GLU A 526 -9.97 -7.28 10.07
CA GLU A 526 -10.82 -7.81 9.00
C GLU A 526 -12.23 -8.16 9.49
N SER A 527 -12.36 -8.49 10.77
CA SER A 527 -13.59 -9.06 11.34
C SER A 527 -14.48 -8.03 12.06
N PHE A 528 -13.95 -6.89 12.52
CA PHE A 528 -14.67 -5.93 13.37
C PHE A 528 -14.72 -4.51 12.79
N SER A 529 -15.79 -3.78 13.16
CA SER A 529 -15.82 -2.33 12.96
C SER A 529 -14.71 -1.65 13.78
N SER A 530 -14.19 -0.53 13.30
CA SER A 530 -13.06 0.19 13.94
C SER A 530 -13.30 0.54 15.42
N GLU A 531 -14.54 0.81 15.81
CA GLU A 531 -14.91 1.15 17.20
C GLU A 531 -14.82 -0.08 18.13
N LYS A 532 -15.38 -1.23 17.71
CA LYS A 532 -15.30 -2.48 18.46
C LYS A 532 -13.89 -3.05 18.53
N LEU A 533 -13.10 -2.78 17.48
CA LEU A 533 -11.69 -3.17 17.43
C LEU A 533 -10.85 -2.42 18.46
N ALA A 534 -11.00 -1.09 18.57
CA ALA A 534 -10.27 -0.27 19.53
C ALA A 534 -10.53 -0.71 20.98
N ASP A 535 -11.81 -0.94 21.35
CA ASP A 535 -12.19 -1.40 22.68
C ASP A 535 -11.62 -2.79 22.99
N ARG A 536 -11.58 -3.69 22.00
CA ARG A 536 -11.01 -5.03 22.16
C ARG A 536 -9.51 -4.97 22.35
N ILE A 537 -8.80 -4.19 21.53
CA ILE A 537 -7.36 -3.99 21.63
C ILE A 537 -7.01 -3.41 23.00
N SER A 538 -7.70 -2.38 23.47
CA SER A 538 -7.44 -1.75 24.76
C SER A 538 -7.58 -2.74 25.91
N ARG A 539 -8.60 -3.59 25.91
CA ARG A 539 -8.76 -4.66 26.92
C ARG A 539 -7.62 -5.68 26.86
N MET A 540 -7.28 -6.15 25.66
CA MET A 540 -6.17 -7.11 25.49
C MET A 540 -4.84 -6.53 25.96
N VAL A 541 -4.56 -5.26 25.65
CA VAL A 541 -3.34 -4.57 26.13
C VAL A 541 -3.34 -4.50 27.64
N ALA A 542 -4.42 -4.08 28.28
CA ALA A 542 -4.51 -4.02 29.75
C ALA A 542 -4.30 -5.39 30.41
N ASP A 543 -4.87 -6.46 29.84
CA ASP A 543 -4.66 -7.83 30.34
C ASP A 543 -3.21 -8.29 30.19
N LEU A 544 -2.55 -7.96 29.09
CA LEU A 544 -1.14 -8.29 28.83
C LEU A 544 -0.19 -7.48 29.72
N GLU A 545 -0.45 -6.19 29.92
CA GLU A 545 0.32 -5.33 30.84
C GLU A 545 0.23 -5.84 32.27
N LYS A 546 -0.98 -6.22 32.73
CA LYS A 546 -1.17 -6.83 34.04
C LYS A 546 -0.41 -8.15 34.17
N ALA A 547 -0.39 -8.98 33.13
CA ALA A 547 0.32 -10.26 33.12
C ALA A 547 1.85 -10.11 33.07
N ALA A 548 2.36 -9.04 32.44
CA ALA A 548 3.79 -8.72 32.41
C ALA A 548 4.32 -8.35 33.80
N GLY A 549 3.46 -7.94 34.73
CA GLY A 549 3.78 -7.49 36.09
C GLY A 549 4.08 -6.00 36.14
N ASN A 550 3.96 -5.41 37.35
CA ASN A 550 4.19 -3.97 37.59
C ASN A 550 5.67 -3.51 37.40
N GLY A 551 6.58 -4.36 36.93
CA GLY A 551 7.92 -4.03 36.49
C GLY A 551 7.98 -3.61 35.00
N GLY A 552 6.84 -3.47 34.37
CA GLY A 552 6.70 -2.87 33.05
C GLY A 552 6.88 -1.37 33.17
N ILE A 553 7.44 -0.82 32.14
CA ILE A 553 7.56 0.58 31.76
C ILE A 553 6.67 1.45 32.65
N GLU A 554 7.26 2.36 33.42
CA GLU A 554 6.56 3.58 33.80
C GLU A 554 6.12 4.26 32.51
N VAL A 555 4.96 3.85 32.02
CA VAL A 555 4.25 4.58 30.98
C VAL A 555 3.99 5.93 31.60
N ASN A 556 4.72 6.92 31.14
CA ASN A 556 4.60 8.29 31.55
C ASN A 556 3.08 8.58 31.67
N GLN A 557 2.60 8.86 32.91
CA GLN A 557 1.18 9.05 33.21
C GLN A 557 0.54 10.09 32.28
N ASP A 558 1.35 11.02 31.74
CA ASP A 558 0.99 11.95 30.69
C ASP A 558 0.61 11.27 29.35
N LEU A 559 1.20 10.12 28.99
CA LEU A 559 0.82 9.38 27.77
C LEU A 559 -0.47 8.55 27.98
N GLN A 560 -0.68 8.01 29.18
CA GLN A 560 -1.96 7.36 29.55
C GLN A 560 -3.09 8.39 29.65
N ALA A 561 -2.85 9.55 30.24
CA ALA A 561 -3.79 10.65 30.24
C ALA A 561 -4.15 11.10 28.82
N ARG A 562 -3.18 11.22 27.91
CA ARG A 562 -3.43 11.59 26.50
C ARG A 562 -4.09 10.48 25.68
N ALA A 563 -3.85 9.21 25.98
CA ALA A 563 -4.57 8.09 25.35
C ALA A 563 -6.03 7.98 25.83
N GLN A 564 -6.31 8.36 27.09
CA GLN A 564 -7.68 8.50 27.62
C GLN A 564 -8.38 9.77 27.13
N PHE A 565 -7.64 10.84 26.77
CA PHE A 565 -8.19 12.10 26.25
C PHE A 565 -8.58 12.08 24.77
N GLY A 566 -8.54 10.93 24.09
CA GLY A 566 -9.17 10.78 22.77
C GLY A 566 -10.70 10.88 22.78
N VAL A 567 -11.37 10.95 23.93
CA VAL A 567 -12.84 10.97 24.08
C VAL A 567 -13.33 11.82 25.27
N SER A 568 -12.75 12.97 25.56
CA SER A 568 -13.46 13.92 26.41
C SER A 568 -13.33 15.34 25.87
N GLU A 569 -14.48 15.86 25.42
CA GLU A 569 -14.62 17.24 25.01
C GLU A 569 -14.31 18.20 26.16
N PRO A 570 -13.54 19.26 25.91
CA PRO A 570 -13.67 20.45 26.75
C PRO A 570 -15.04 21.06 26.42
N LYS A 571 -15.93 21.13 27.42
CA LYS A 571 -17.14 21.96 27.33
C LYS A 571 -16.71 23.36 26.88
N PRO A 572 -17.32 23.95 25.83
CA PRO A 572 -16.96 25.29 25.40
C PRO A 572 -17.27 26.25 26.54
N GLY A 573 -16.23 26.72 27.17
CA GLY A 573 -16.35 27.81 28.16
C GLY A 573 -17.02 29.00 27.45
N LYS A 574 -18.17 29.44 27.94
CA LYS A 574 -18.85 30.64 27.47
C LYS A 574 -17.86 31.78 27.59
N ARG A 575 -17.25 32.22 26.50
CA ARG A 575 -16.52 33.47 26.44
C ARG A 575 -17.52 34.59 26.78
N LYS A 576 -17.40 35.18 27.98
CA LYS A 576 -18.07 36.41 28.30
C LYS A 576 -17.52 37.49 27.36
N ARG A 577 -18.37 38.05 26.52
CA ARG A 577 -18.03 39.24 25.73
C ARG A 577 -17.90 40.41 26.74
N VAL A 578 -16.76 41.02 26.73
CA VAL A 578 -16.46 42.20 27.53
C VAL A 578 -16.49 43.42 26.61
N THR A 579 -16.98 44.52 27.07
CA THR A 579 -16.91 45.81 26.37
C THR A 579 -15.48 46.37 26.42
N LYS A 580 -15.16 47.34 25.57
CA LYS A 580 -13.80 47.94 25.46
C LYS A 580 -13.26 48.55 26.79
N ASP A 581 -14.12 48.70 27.79
CA ASP A 581 -13.82 49.22 29.15
C ASP A 581 -13.79 48.13 30.22
N GLY A 582 -13.89 46.84 29.84
CA GLY A 582 -13.73 45.74 30.79
C GLY A 582 -14.98 45.29 31.55
N SER A 583 -16.17 45.84 31.27
CA SER A 583 -17.42 45.45 31.94
C SER A 583 -18.21 44.36 31.24
N PRO A 584 -18.95 43.49 31.94
CA PRO A 584 -19.71 42.39 31.33
C PRO A 584 -20.99 42.89 30.64
N MET A 585 -21.22 42.50 29.37
CA MET A 585 -22.46 42.83 28.66
C MET A 585 -23.67 42.09 29.23
N VAL A 586 -24.70 42.82 29.60
CA VAL A 586 -26.01 42.32 30.02
C VAL A 586 -26.89 42.08 28.79
N ASN A 587 -27.31 40.82 28.59
CA ASN A 587 -28.22 40.48 27.50
C ASN A 587 -29.60 41.10 27.68
N ARG A 588 -30.00 42.03 26.81
CA ARG A 588 -31.41 42.44 26.64
C ARG A 588 -32.16 41.46 25.73
N PRO A 589 -33.40 41.07 26.04
CA PRO A 589 -34.17 40.16 25.21
C PRO A 589 -34.57 40.82 23.88
N ARG A 590 -34.37 40.10 22.78
CA ARG A 590 -34.80 40.53 21.44
C ARG A 590 -36.33 40.50 21.36
N ARG A 591 -36.92 41.63 21.00
CA ARG A 591 -38.33 41.76 20.58
C ARG A 591 -38.50 40.91 19.29
N LYS A 592 -39.50 40.05 19.28
CA LYS A 592 -40.04 39.41 18.06
C LYS A 592 -40.68 40.48 17.19
N SER A 593 -40.18 40.69 15.99
CA SER A 593 -40.94 41.36 14.92
C SER A 593 -41.48 40.27 14.02
N ALA A 594 -42.80 40.22 13.89
CA ALA A 594 -43.49 39.49 12.85
C ALA A 594 -43.20 40.19 11.50
N PHE A 595 -42.73 39.40 10.52
CA PHE A 595 -43.21 39.31 9.15
C PHE A 595 -42.43 38.15 8.53
#